data_2bf9b693695755c7dfbc039e4d9357f5
#
_entry.id   2bf9b693695755c7dfbc039e4d9357f5
#
_cell.length_a   1.000
_cell.length_b   1.000
_cell.length_c   1.000
_cell.angle_alpha   90.00
_cell.angle_beta   90.00
_cell.angle_gamma   90.00
#
_symmetry.space_group_name_H-M   'P 1'
#
loop_
_entity.id
_entity.type
_entity.pdbx_description
1 polymer ?
#
loop_
_entity_poly.entity_id
_entity_poly.type
_entity_poly.pdbx_seq_one_letter_code
_entity_poly.pdbx_strand_id
1 'polypeptide(L)'
;MGDSRGQHTRGLFRHPFPHTLGISLLFFALIGCGGGASTGNNQPAPVSTILSVAPSCTPSSIAVSATAQCTAIVKGSGTFSSAVTWSASSGTVNTSGVFTAPTSAGNVTVTATSTQDPTKSGTATITVQAPSPSSTITSVKAACNPSTVSPGATSQCTATVQGTGSFSSAVTWSASAGTINSSGLFTAPAAAASVTITATSVQDITKSAMATVTVQPQAAQSRHIVMVMEENTSYANVVRNSAWPNLNQLIANGALATNYYANSHPSIGNYFMLTTGQLLTTDDNSTVVWNVDNIARHMLAANIPFRIYAEGISNGYVGGNTGLYLIRHNPFAMLSDIASNPAVANQTIWPFTQFATDLANGTLPEFSYIVPDVNDDAHNGTPQQADSWLQTKVVIPLSNSPAFAPGGDGLLIVDFDEAATSDTTHGGGHVACVFWGPAAKTGYTQTSSTLYQHQSTLHTVMDELGLPNPPGVAASAPSMSEFLQK
;
A
#
# COMPACT_ATOMS: atom_id res chain seq x y z
N MET A 1 -10.01 48.19 -17.14
CA MET A 1 -10.27 48.02 -18.57
C MET A 1 -9.86 46.62 -18.96
N GLY A 2 -10.81 45.82 -19.48
CA GLY A 2 -10.54 44.55 -20.14
C GLY A 2 -10.90 43.28 -19.34
N ASP A 3 -12.18 43.05 -19.26
CA ASP A 3 -12.85 41.80 -18.89
C ASP A 3 -12.72 40.77 -20.04
N SER A 4 -12.46 39.49 -19.73
CA SER A 4 -12.89 38.39 -20.59
C SER A 4 -13.02 37.08 -19.79
N ARG A 5 -14.29 36.71 -19.62
CA ARG A 5 -14.80 35.46 -19.05
C ARG A 5 -14.56 34.29 -20.00
N GLY A 6 -14.10 33.19 -19.51
CA GLY A 6 -14.08 31.89 -20.18
C GLY A 6 -14.96 30.87 -19.41
N GLN A 7 -16.03 30.45 -20.08
CA GLN A 7 -17.05 29.54 -19.54
C GLN A 7 -16.56 28.09 -19.46
N HIS A 8 -16.84 27.44 -18.35
CA HIS A 8 -16.78 26.00 -18.20
C HIS A 8 -18.03 25.33 -18.76
N THR A 9 -17.88 24.48 -19.76
CA THR A 9 -18.91 23.52 -20.20
C THR A 9 -18.74 22.19 -19.47
N ARG A 10 -19.75 21.83 -18.67
CA ARG A 10 -19.93 20.50 -18.09
C ARG A 10 -20.55 19.58 -19.15
N GLY A 11 -19.84 18.51 -19.54
CA GLY A 11 -20.38 17.41 -20.33
C GLY A 11 -21.12 16.41 -19.45
N LEU A 12 -22.45 16.34 -19.61
CA LEU A 12 -23.29 15.26 -19.08
C LEU A 12 -23.34 14.12 -20.11
N PHE A 13 -22.86 12.96 -19.75
CA PHE A 13 -23.13 11.73 -20.49
C PHE A 13 -24.51 11.21 -20.10
N ARG A 14 -25.47 11.23 -21.05
CA ARG A 14 -26.74 10.52 -20.99
C ARG A 14 -26.63 9.22 -21.81
N HIS A 15 -26.97 8.10 -21.18
CA HIS A 15 -27.27 6.86 -21.91
C HIS A 15 -28.69 6.89 -22.45
N PRO A 16 -28.97 6.42 -23.67
CA PRO A 16 -30.33 6.28 -24.21
C PRO A 16 -30.91 4.88 -23.89
N PHE A 17 -32.14 4.87 -23.37
CA PHE A 17 -33.01 3.68 -23.36
C PHE A 17 -33.71 3.55 -24.75
N PRO A 18 -33.92 2.37 -25.29
CA PRO A 18 -34.76 2.18 -26.47
C PRO A 18 -36.23 2.06 -26.09
N HIS A 19 -37.06 2.94 -26.63
CA HIS A 19 -38.52 2.82 -26.62
C HIS A 19 -38.95 1.85 -27.69
N THR A 20 -39.72 0.82 -27.32
CA THR A 20 -40.48 -0.02 -28.23
C THR A 20 -41.80 0.67 -28.57
N LEU A 21 -41.98 0.96 -29.85
CA LEU A 21 -43.18 1.53 -30.43
C LEU A 21 -44.21 0.42 -30.65
N GLY A 22 -45.37 0.48 -30.02
CA GLY A 22 -46.52 -0.36 -30.29
C GLY A 22 -47.28 0.18 -31.53
N ILE A 23 -47.46 -0.69 -32.51
CA ILE A 23 -48.28 -0.41 -33.67
C ILE A 23 -49.68 -0.97 -33.39
N SER A 24 -50.65 -0.05 -33.28
CA SER A 24 -52.09 -0.34 -33.23
C SER A 24 -52.65 -0.35 -34.63
N LEU A 25 -53.12 -1.52 -35.09
CA LEU A 25 -53.83 -1.61 -36.38
C LEU A 25 -55.31 -1.44 -36.13
N LEU A 26 -55.83 -0.35 -36.67
CA LEU A 26 -57.28 -0.06 -36.76
C LEU A 26 -57.85 -0.77 -38.00
N PHE A 27 -58.79 -1.67 -37.81
CA PHE A 27 -59.58 -2.24 -38.91
C PHE A 27 -60.85 -1.38 -39.12
N PHE A 28 -60.98 -0.81 -40.30
CA PHE A 28 -62.22 -0.18 -40.78
C PHE A 28 -63.14 -1.28 -41.36
N ALA A 29 -64.38 -1.33 -40.86
CA ALA A 29 -65.43 -2.13 -41.44
C ALA A 29 -66.14 -1.34 -42.57
N LEU A 30 -66.15 -1.88 -43.78
CA LEU A 30 -67.06 -1.44 -44.84
C LEU A 30 -68.26 -2.36 -44.90
N ILE A 31 -69.43 -1.75 -44.72
CA ILE A 31 -70.74 -2.38 -44.93
C ILE A 31 -71.04 -2.28 -46.42
N GLY A 32 -71.22 -3.45 -47.10
CA GLY A 32 -71.74 -3.55 -48.44
C GLY A 32 -72.94 -4.51 -48.44
N CYS A 33 -74.11 -3.93 -48.64
CA CYS A 33 -75.35 -4.68 -48.79
C CYS A 33 -75.51 -5.13 -50.21
N GLY A 34 -75.75 -6.46 -50.44
CA GLY A 34 -76.08 -7.03 -51.75
C GLY A 34 -76.73 -8.36 -51.53
N GLY A 35 -78.08 -8.42 -51.79
CA GLY A 35 -78.86 -9.63 -51.71
C GLY A 35 -78.62 -10.58 -52.91
N GLY A 36 -78.66 -11.83 -52.68
CA GLY A 36 -78.59 -12.87 -53.71
C GLY A 36 -79.00 -14.22 -53.16
N ALA A 37 -79.94 -14.86 -53.77
CA ALA A 37 -80.74 -16.02 -53.44
C ALA A 37 -79.97 -17.24 -52.97
N SER A 38 -80.56 -17.97 -52.05
CA SER A 38 -80.31 -19.28 -51.56
C SER A 38 -80.29 -20.36 -52.70
N THR A 39 -79.15 -21.09 -52.72
CA THR A 39 -79.19 -22.50 -53.17
C THR A 39 -78.52 -23.30 -52.10
N GLY A 40 -79.31 -24.14 -51.43
CA GLY A 40 -78.85 -25.05 -50.40
C GLY A 40 -77.79 -26.01 -50.89
N ASN A 41 -76.59 -25.91 -50.41
CA ASN A 41 -75.57 -26.93 -50.54
C ASN A 41 -75.39 -27.58 -49.15
N ASN A 42 -75.95 -28.72 -48.97
CA ASN A 42 -75.77 -29.59 -47.82
C ASN A 42 -74.30 -30.11 -47.84
N GLN A 43 -73.33 -29.28 -47.52
CA GLN A 43 -72.00 -29.74 -47.23
C GLN A 43 -71.96 -30.16 -45.77
N PRO A 44 -71.56 -31.45 -45.49
CA PRO A 44 -71.41 -31.87 -44.08
C PRO A 44 -70.52 -30.85 -43.33
N ALA A 45 -70.97 -30.41 -42.16
CA ALA A 45 -70.13 -29.56 -41.31
C ALA A 45 -68.74 -30.20 -41.19
N PRO A 46 -67.66 -29.44 -41.32
CA PRO A 46 -66.33 -30.02 -41.22
C PRO A 46 -66.16 -30.64 -39.83
N VAL A 47 -65.81 -31.93 -39.88
CA VAL A 47 -65.58 -32.72 -38.65
C VAL A 47 -64.51 -32.05 -37.85
N SER A 48 -64.83 -31.56 -36.63
CA SER A 48 -63.86 -30.96 -35.73
C SER A 48 -62.97 -32.07 -35.16
N THR A 49 -61.68 -31.93 -35.32
CA THR A 49 -60.66 -32.88 -34.77
C THR A 49 -59.59 -32.17 -34.02
N ILE A 50 -59.15 -32.71 -32.87
CA ILE A 50 -57.94 -32.28 -32.14
C ILE A 50 -56.73 -33.00 -32.74
N LEU A 51 -55.73 -32.22 -33.13
CA LEU A 51 -54.48 -32.74 -33.68
C LEU A 51 -53.40 -32.92 -32.59
N SER A 52 -53.23 -31.93 -31.75
CA SER A 52 -52.20 -31.96 -30.67
C SER A 52 -52.52 -31.05 -29.50
N VAL A 53 -51.97 -31.37 -28.34
CA VAL A 53 -51.94 -30.55 -27.13
C VAL A 53 -50.48 -30.34 -26.75
N ALA A 54 -50.05 -29.08 -26.57
CA ALA A 54 -48.67 -28.74 -26.22
C ALA A 54 -48.68 -27.84 -24.97
N PRO A 55 -48.49 -28.41 -23.78
CA PRO A 55 -48.35 -27.60 -22.56
C PRO A 55 -46.96 -27.03 -22.39
N SER A 56 -46.88 -25.89 -21.68
CA SER A 56 -45.64 -25.27 -21.17
C SER A 56 -45.90 -24.70 -19.80
N CYS A 57 -44.90 -24.74 -18.92
CA CYS A 57 -45.02 -24.20 -17.58
C CYS A 57 -43.89 -23.16 -17.35
N THR A 58 -44.24 -22.02 -16.75
CA THR A 58 -43.33 -20.95 -16.47
C THR A 58 -43.46 -20.47 -14.98
N PRO A 59 -42.34 -20.43 -14.24
CA PRO A 59 -41.00 -20.93 -14.58
C PRO A 59 -40.95 -22.47 -14.69
N SER A 60 -40.02 -23.03 -15.47
CA SER A 60 -39.80 -24.49 -15.62
C SER A 60 -38.93 -25.07 -14.49
N SER A 61 -38.41 -24.25 -13.61
CA SER A 61 -37.67 -24.65 -12.39
C SER A 61 -38.12 -23.81 -11.23
N ILE A 62 -38.56 -24.46 -10.14
CA ILE A 62 -39.13 -23.83 -8.95
C ILE A 62 -38.66 -24.53 -7.67
N ALA A 63 -38.69 -23.82 -6.55
CA ALA A 63 -38.43 -24.42 -5.22
C ALA A 63 -39.56 -25.37 -4.83
N VAL A 64 -39.30 -26.25 -3.84
CA VAL A 64 -40.33 -27.03 -3.18
C VAL A 64 -41.46 -26.11 -2.68
N SER A 65 -42.72 -26.57 -2.79
CA SER A 65 -43.93 -25.84 -2.42
C SER A 65 -44.18 -24.51 -3.15
N ALA A 66 -43.35 -24.11 -4.11
CA ALA A 66 -43.55 -22.94 -4.96
C ALA A 66 -44.54 -23.26 -6.11
N THR A 67 -45.00 -22.21 -6.80
CA THR A 67 -45.98 -22.35 -7.89
C THR A 67 -45.39 -21.99 -9.26
N ALA A 68 -45.91 -22.62 -10.32
CA ALA A 68 -45.66 -22.27 -11.71
C ALA A 68 -47.00 -22.18 -12.47
N GLN A 69 -47.10 -21.27 -13.43
CA GLN A 69 -48.24 -21.20 -14.33
C GLN A 69 -48.01 -22.09 -15.55
N CYS A 70 -48.91 -23.06 -15.75
CA CYS A 70 -48.95 -23.88 -16.93
C CYS A 70 -50.04 -23.40 -17.91
N THR A 71 -49.73 -23.42 -19.19
CA THR A 71 -50.62 -23.09 -20.29
C THR A 71 -50.55 -24.23 -21.33
N ALA A 72 -51.61 -24.44 -22.08
CA ALA A 72 -51.62 -25.44 -23.15
C ALA A 72 -52.09 -24.83 -24.48
N ILE A 73 -51.37 -25.13 -25.55
CA ILE A 73 -51.79 -24.79 -26.91
C ILE A 73 -52.42 -26.05 -27.51
N VAL A 74 -53.73 -25.98 -27.81
CA VAL A 74 -54.46 -27.03 -28.51
C VAL A 74 -54.52 -26.68 -29.99
N LYS A 75 -54.16 -27.62 -30.87
CA LYS A 75 -54.27 -27.48 -32.33
C LYS A 75 -55.27 -28.47 -32.84
N GLY A 76 -56.09 -28.03 -33.79
CA GLY A 76 -57.14 -28.90 -34.40
C GLY A 76 -57.62 -28.39 -35.78
N SER A 77 -58.59 -29.04 -36.37
CA SER A 77 -59.25 -28.60 -37.58
C SER A 77 -60.75 -28.48 -37.34
N GLY A 78 -61.42 -27.60 -38.11
CA GLY A 78 -62.84 -27.30 -37.91
C GLY A 78 -63.03 -26.42 -36.66
N THR A 79 -64.23 -26.36 -36.10
CA THR A 79 -64.54 -25.68 -34.88
C THR A 79 -64.26 -26.56 -33.68
N PHE A 80 -63.14 -26.36 -32.96
CA PHE A 80 -62.76 -27.23 -31.85
C PHE A 80 -62.65 -26.41 -30.53
N SER A 81 -62.69 -27.13 -29.38
CA SER A 81 -62.47 -26.59 -28.06
C SER A 81 -61.00 -26.63 -27.71
N SER A 82 -60.47 -25.53 -27.18
CA SER A 82 -59.12 -25.46 -26.65
C SER A 82 -59.05 -25.80 -25.14
N ALA A 83 -60.14 -26.21 -24.53
CA ALA A 83 -60.24 -26.57 -23.13
C ALA A 83 -59.43 -27.85 -22.81
N VAL A 84 -58.68 -27.82 -21.72
CA VAL A 84 -57.88 -28.96 -21.24
C VAL A 84 -58.17 -29.26 -19.78
N THR A 85 -57.99 -30.51 -19.40
CA THR A 85 -57.84 -30.93 -18.00
C THR A 85 -56.36 -31.09 -17.67
N TRP A 86 -56.02 -30.79 -16.44
CA TRP A 86 -54.65 -30.84 -15.95
C TRP A 86 -54.45 -31.98 -14.95
N SER A 87 -53.28 -32.62 -15.01
CA SER A 87 -52.79 -33.55 -14.00
C SER A 87 -51.28 -33.41 -13.83
N ALA A 88 -50.74 -33.84 -12.70
CA ALA A 88 -49.33 -33.82 -12.40
C ALA A 88 -48.89 -35.14 -11.76
N SER A 89 -47.65 -35.58 -12.06
CA SER A 89 -47.09 -36.82 -11.50
C SER A 89 -46.81 -36.70 -9.97
N SER A 90 -46.63 -35.48 -9.48
CA SER A 90 -46.50 -35.14 -8.06
C SER A 90 -46.87 -33.68 -7.84
N GLY A 91 -47.20 -33.27 -6.59
CA GLY A 91 -47.74 -31.94 -6.32
C GLY A 91 -49.21 -31.85 -6.77
N THR A 92 -49.70 -30.64 -7.04
CA THR A 92 -51.08 -30.40 -7.50
C THR A 92 -51.12 -29.38 -8.62
N VAL A 93 -52.08 -29.53 -9.54
CA VAL A 93 -52.35 -28.52 -10.57
C VAL A 93 -53.87 -28.25 -10.56
N ASN A 94 -54.27 -27.00 -10.55
CA ASN A 94 -55.67 -26.62 -10.57
C ASN A 94 -56.22 -26.47 -11.99
N THR A 95 -57.52 -26.23 -12.12
CA THR A 95 -58.19 -26.09 -13.44
C THR A 95 -57.72 -24.88 -14.26
N SER A 96 -57.16 -23.88 -13.61
CA SER A 96 -56.53 -22.71 -14.27
C SER A 96 -55.08 -22.95 -14.67
N GLY A 97 -54.50 -24.15 -14.49
CA GLY A 97 -53.14 -24.50 -14.83
C GLY A 97 -52.09 -24.03 -13.85
N VAL A 98 -52.47 -23.57 -12.62
CA VAL A 98 -51.50 -23.25 -11.60
C VAL A 98 -51.04 -24.56 -10.96
N PHE A 99 -49.77 -24.87 -11.15
CA PHE A 99 -49.08 -25.99 -10.54
C PHE A 99 -48.45 -25.56 -9.22
N THR A 100 -48.62 -26.36 -8.15
CA THR A 100 -47.94 -26.23 -6.89
C THR A 100 -47.01 -27.42 -6.66
N ALA A 101 -45.73 -27.14 -6.44
CA ALA A 101 -44.70 -28.18 -6.30
C ALA A 101 -44.88 -28.99 -5.02
N PRO A 102 -44.50 -30.28 -5.01
CA PRO A 102 -44.43 -31.10 -3.80
C PRO A 102 -43.33 -30.59 -2.83
N THR A 103 -43.31 -31.15 -1.64
CA THR A 103 -42.29 -30.87 -0.61
C THR A 103 -40.94 -31.56 -0.87
N SER A 104 -40.89 -32.49 -1.86
CA SER A 104 -39.67 -33.21 -2.30
C SER A 104 -39.17 -32.68 -3.63
N ALA A 105 -37.84 -32.53 -3.72
CA ALA A 105 -37.18 -32.15 -4.97
C ALA A 105 -37.23 -33.30 -6.03
N GLY A 106 -37.23 -32.93 -7.28
CA GLY A 106 -37.24 -33.88 -8.39
C GLY A 106 -37.94 -33.29 -9.61
N ASN A 107 -37.97 -34.05 -10.71
CA ASN A 107 -38.69 -33.66 -11.89
C ASN A 107 -40.16 -34.09 -11.79
N VAL A 108 -41.04 -33.15 -12.07
CA VAL A 108 -42.49 -33.41 -12.13
C VAL A 108 -42.99 -33.21 -13.53
N THR A 109 -43.78 -34.20 -14.01
CA THR A 109 -44.43 -34.11 -15.31
C THR A 109 -45.84 -33.58 -15.11
N VAL A 110 -46.15 -32.44 -15.73
CA VAL A 110 -47.51 -31.86 -15.81
C VAL A 110 -48.09 -32.22 -17.16
N THR A 111 -49.31 -32.82 -17.15
CA THR A 111 -50.01 -33.27 -18.35
C THR A 111 -51.23 -32.41 -18.59
N ALA A 112 -51.41 -31.93 -19.80
CA ALA A 112 -52.67 -31.34 -20.28
C ALA A 112 -53.35 -32.28 -21.24
N THR A 113 -54.64 -32.61 -21.00
CA THR A 113 -55.43 -33.51 -21.84
C THR A 113 -56.62 -32.73 -22.40
N SER A 114 -56.87 -32.84 -23.73
CA SER A 114 -58.01 -32.17 -24.35
C SER A 114 -59.33 -32.69 -23.78
N THR A 115 -60.23 -31.79 -23.42
CA THR A 115 -61.59 -32.16 -22.97
C THR A 115 -62.47 -32.67 -24.11
N GLN A 116 -62.19 -32.28 -25.36
CA GLN A 116 -62.96 -32.70 -26.55
C GLN A 116 -62.50 -34.07 -27.05
N ASP A 117 -61.16 -34.32 -26.97
CA ASP A 117 -60.62 -35.63 -27.40
C ASP A 117 -59.62 -36.11 -26.36
N PRO A 118 -60.04 -36.92 -25.38
CA PRO A 118 -59.17 -37.37 -24.27
C PRO A 118 -58.00 -38.25 -24.72
N THR A 119 -57.97 -38.69 -25.99
CA THR A 119 -56.78 -39.39 -26.54
C THR A 119 -55.64 -38.44 -26.87
N LYS A 120 -55.86 -37.14 -26.91
CA LYS A 120 -54.91 -36.12 -27.21
C LYS A 120 -54.44 -35.42 -25.90
N SER A 121 -53.20 -35.64 -25.57
CA SER A 121 -52.52 -35.01 -24.41
C SER A 121 -51.11 -34.62 -24.79
N GLY A 122 -50.51 -33.73 -23.95
CA GLY A 122 -49.13 -33.38 -24.00
C GLY A 122 -48.56 -33.20 -22.60
N THR A 123 -47.25 -33.19 -22.47
CA THR A 123 -46.56 -33.09 -21.17
C THR A 123 -45.56 -31.94 -21.14
N ALA A 124 -45.40 -31.32 -20.01
CA ALA A 124 -44.33 -30.39 -19.69
C ALA A 124 -43.62 -30.84 -18.40
N THR A 125 -42.31 -30.66 -18.33
CA THR A 125 -41.51 -31.01 -17.15
C THR A 125 -41.19 -29.77 -16.35
N ILE A 126 -41.39 -29.82 -15.03
CA ILE A 126 -40.97 -28.82 -14.06
C ILE A 126 -39.92 -29.46 -13.15
N THR A 127 -38.75 -28.80 -13.01
CA THR A 127 -37.72 -29.20 -12.04
C THR A 127 -38.00 -28.56 -10.71
N VAL A 128 -38.30 -29.34 -9.68
CA VAL A 128 -38.46 -28.90 -8.29
C VAL A 128 -37.13 -29.00 -7.60
N GLN A 129 -36.62 -27.84 -7.15
CA GLN A 129 -35.32 -27.72 -6.51
C GLN A 129 -35.42 -27.93 -5.02
N ALA A 130 -34.44 -28.64 -4.43
CA ALA A 130 -34.30 -28.71 -2.99
C ALA A 130 -33.98 -27.31 -2.43
N PRO A 131 -34.38 -26.98 -1.18
CA PRO A 131 -33.94 -25.76 -0.53
C PRO A 131 -32.41 -25.73 -0.49
N SER A 132 -31.81 -24.59 -0.85
CA SER A 132 -30.36 -24.40 -0.66
C SER A 132 -30.02 -24.62 0.81
N PRO A 133 -28.93 -25.35 1.12
CA PRO A 133 -28.52 -25.50 2.52
C PRO A 133 -28.30 -24.13 3.12
N SER A 134 -28.84 -23.90 4.33
CA SER A 134 -28.63 -22.64 5.07
C SER A 134 -27.13 -22.43 5.27
N SER A 135 -26.65 -21.25 4.88
CA SER A 135 -25.25 -20.90 5.11
C SER A 135 -25.07 -20.42 6.56
N THR A 136 -24.10 -20.99 7.25
CA THR A 136 -23.75 -20.61 8.62
C THR A 136 -22.26 -20.38 8.76
N ILE A 137 -21.86 -19.37 9.53
CA ILE A 137 -20.45 -19.19 9.92
C ILE A 137 -20.21 -19.99 11.18
N THR A 138 -19.19 -20.85 11.16
CA THR A 138 -18.82 -21.68 12.31
C THR A 138 -17.72 -21.02 13.14
N SER A 139 -16.72 -20.43 12.50
CA SER A 139 -15.61 -19.75 13.18
C SER A 139 -14.93 -18.68 12.32
N VAL A 140 -14.24 -17.76 13.02
CA VAL A 140 -13.26 -16.83 12.43
C VAL A 140 -11.93 -17.10 13.11
N LYS A 141 -10.81 -16.98 12.40
CA LYS A 141 -9.45 -16.93 12.94
C LYS A 141 -8.77 -15.68 12.42
N ALA A 142 -7.94 -15.05 13.23
CA ALA A 142 -7.14 -13.88 12.86
C ALA A 142 -5.68 -14.09 13.24
N ALA A 143 -4.76 -13.57 12.43
CA ALA A 143 -3.33 -13.54 12.71
C ALA A 143 -2.72 -12.30 12.04
N CYS A 144 -1.69 -11.73 12.67
CA CYS A 144 -0.93 -10.60 12.13
C CYS A 144 0.55 -10.97 12.02
N ASN A 145 1.19 -10.58 10.93
CA ASN A 145 2.61 -10.82 10.70
C ASN A 145 3.28 -9.54 10.15
N PRO A 146 4.35 -9.05 10.81
CA PRO A 146 4.91 -9.52 12.08
C PRO A 146 3.97 -9.27 13.27
N SER A 147 4.06 -10.11 14.31
CA SER A 147 3.27 -9.95 15.56
C SER A 147 3.89 -8.96 16.55
N THR A 148 5.12 -8.47 16.26
CA THR A 148 5.81 -7.40 16.99
C THR A 148 6.31 -6.39 15.98
N VAL A 149 6.05 -5.11 16.24
CA VAL A 149 6.41 -4.00 15.37
C VAL A 149 6.89 -2.81 16.20
N SER A 150 7.69 -1.94 15.59
CA SER A 150 8.04 -0.64 16.18
C SER A 150 6.87 0.34 16.12
N PRO A 151 6.85 1.41 16.94
CA PRO A 151 5.91 2.51 16.80
C PRO A 151 5.87 3.05 15.36
N GLY A 152 4.66 3.28 14.83
CA GLY A 152 4.46 3.74 13.45
C GLY A 152 4.64 2.67 12.35
N ALA A 153 5.25 1.52 12.63
CA ALA A 153 5.45 0.45 11.66
C ALA A 153 4.15 -0.31 11.37
N THR A 154 4.16 -1.13 10.32
CA THR A 154 2.98 -1.84 9.86
C THR A 154 3.05 -3.35 10.10
N SER A 155 1.88 -3.98 10.24
CA SER A 155 1.71 -5.44 10.28
C SER A 155 0.55 -5.83 9.38
N GLN A 156 0.75 -6.85 8.54
CA GLN A 156 -0.34 -7.39 7.72
C GLN A 156 -1.13 -8.42 8.54
N CYS A 157 -2.40 -8.13 8.77
CA CYS A 157 -3.34 -9.02 9.41
C CYS A 157 -4.17 -9.79 8.37
N THR A 158 -4.41 -11.06 8.64
CA THR A 158 -5.23 -11.95 7.82
C THR A 158 -6.32 -12.60 8.66
N ALA A 159 -7.48 -12.87 8.03
CA ALA A 159 -8.56 -13.60 8.66
C ALA A 159 -8.96 -14.81 7.83
N THR A 160 -9.31 -15.91 8.50
CA THR A 160 -9.88 -17.09 7.88
C THR A 160 -11.26 -17.32 8.48
N VAL A 161 -12.30 -17.30 7.65
CA VAL A 161 -13.68 -17.58 8.02
C VAL A 161 -14.02 -19.02 7.62
N GLN A 162 -14.63 -19.78 8.52
CA GLN A 162 -15.11 -21.12 8.25
C GLN A 162 -16.62 -21.17 8.41
N GLY A 163 -17.29 -22.00 7.60
CA GLY A 163 -18.75 -22.13 7.61
C GLY A 163 -19.25 -23.33 6.83
N THR A 164 -20.58 -23.47 6.74
CA THR A 164 -21.27 -24.47 5.94
C THR A 164 -22.18 -23.81 4.90
N GLY A 165 -22.46 -24.51 3.81
CA GLY A 165 -23.21 -23.93 2.70
C GLY A 165 -22.42 -22.87 1.95
N SER A 166 -23.11 -22.02 1.19
CA SER A 166 -22.48 -20.89 0.48
C SER A 166 -22.38 -19.68 1.42
N PHE A 167 -21.25 -19.49 2.08
CA PHE A 167 -21.04 -18.40 3.03
C PHE A 167 -20.03 -17.36 2.47
N SER A 168 -20.06 -16.14 3.08
CA SER A 168 -19.12 -15.07 2.80
C SER A 168 -17.90 -15.18 3.72
N SER A 169 -16.70 -15.07 3.16
CA SER A 169 -15.44 -14.98 3.91
C SER A 169 -15.07 -13.53 4.29
N ALA A 170 -15.88 -12.54 3.95
CA ALA A 170 -15.62 -11.14 4.24
C ALA A 170 -15.65 -10.85 5.75
N VAL A 171 -14.68 -10.03 6.20
CA VAL A 171 -14.58 -9.55 7.59
C VAL A 171 -14.47 -8.03 7.62
N THR A 172 -14.87 -7.46 8.75
CA THR A 172 -14.53 -6.09 9.15
C THR A 172 -13.40 -6.14 10.17
N TRP A 173 -12.52 -5.13 10.12
CA TRP A 173 -11.38 -5.02 11.00
C TRP A 173 -11.53 -3.88 12.00
N SER A 174 -11.03 -4.08 13.22
CA SER A 174 -10.85 -3.02 14.21
C SER A 174 -9.59 -3.24 15.02
N ALA A 175 -9.00 -2.15 15.55
CA ALA A 175 -7.82 -2.17 16.40
C ALA A 175 -8.10 -1.38 17.68
N SER A 176 -7.55 -1.83 18.82
CA SER A 176 -7.71 -1.14 20.12
C SER A 176 -6.89 0.15 20.22
N ALA A 177 -5.83 0.29 19.39
CA ALA A 177 -5.00 1.48 19.20
C ALA A 177 -4.35 1.45 17.81
N GLY A 178 -3.83 2.59 17.33
CA GLY A 178 -3.35 2.71 15.95
C GLY A 178 -4.49 2.70 14.93
N THR A 179 -4.20 2.28 13.70
CA THR A 179 -5.21 2.19 12.63
C THR A 179 -5.10 0.87 11.88
N ILE A 180 -6.23 0.36 11.39
CA ILE A 180 -6.26 -0.81 10.49
C ILE A 180 -7.21 -0.52 9.34
N ASN A 181 -6.80 -0.80 8.11
CA ASN A 181 -7.64 -0.60 6.93
C ASN A 181 -8.45 -1.85 6.57
N SER A 182 -9.32 -1.74 5.56
CA SER A 182 -10.19 -2.84 5.12
C SER A 182 -9.43 -4.04 4.53
N SER A 183 -8.19 -3.87 4.10
CA SER A 183 -7.33 -4.99 3.63
C SER A 183 -6.57 -5.69 4.76
N GLY A 184 -6.76 -5.25 6.02
CA GLY A 184 -6.07 -5.82 7.18
C GLY A 184 -4.67 -5.28 7.41
N LEU A 185 -4.26 -4.20 6.72
CA LEU A 185 -2.98 -3.55 7.02
C LEU A 185 -3.15 -2.68 8.26
N PHE A 186 -2.49 -3.09 9.33
CA PHE A 186 -2.43 -2.39 10.61
C PHE A 186 -1.22 -1.44 10.61
N THR A 187 -1.41 -0.22 11.13
CA THR A 187 -0.32 0.74 11.44
C THR A 187 -0.29 0.98 12.94
N ALA A 188 0.85 0.75 13.56
CA ALA A 188 1.04 0.84 14.99
C ALA A 188 0.91 2.28 15.51
N PRO A 189 0.43 2.49 16.76
CA PRO A 189 0.46 3.79 17.42
C PRO A 189 1.89 4.23 17.70
N ALA A 190 2.08 5.53 17.98
CA ALA A 190 3.37 6.13 18.32
C ALA A 190 3.94 5.66 19.68
N ALA A 191 3.10 5.15 20.57
CA ALA A 191 3.53 4.66 21.89
C ALA A 191 3.57 3.14 21.93
N ALA A 192 4.49 2.59 22.73
CA ALA A 192 4.54 1.16 23.04
C ALA A 192 3.20 0.69 23.64
N ALA A 193 2.67 -0.40 23.13
CA ALA A 193 1.37 -0.94 23.55
C ALA A 193 1.21 -2.40 23.14
N SER A 194 0.33 -3.12 23.82
CA SER A 194 -0.22 -4.38 23.32
C SER A 194 -1.54 -4.06 22.63
N VAL A 195 -1.59 -4.17 21.31
CA VAL A 195 -2.75 -3.83 20.51
C VAL A 195 -3.53 -5.08 20.13
N THR A 196 -4.82 -5.09 20.43
CA THR A 196 -5.74 -6.14 20.00
C THR A 196 -6.34 -5.77 18.65
N ILE A 197 -6.14 -6.62 17.67
CA ILE A 197 -6.76 -6.54 16.34
C ILE A 197 -7.92 -7.53 16.31
N THR A 198 -9.11 -7.08 15.94
CA THR A 198 -10.31 -7.90 15.86
C THR A 198 -10.79 -8.00 14.42
N ALA A 199 -10.99 -9.24 13.94
CA ALA A 199 -11.66 -9.56 12.68
C ALA A 199 -13.07 -10.07 13.00
N THR A 200 -14.11 -9.42 12.48
CA THR A 200 -15.52 -9.81 12.68
C THR A 200 -16.15 -10.18 11.34
N SER A 201 -16.82 -11.33 11.28
CA SER A 201 -17.53 -11.76 10.07
C SER A 201 -18.62 -10.77 9.68
N VAL A 202 -18.66 -10.39 8.40
CA VAL A 202 -19.71 -9.53 7.85
C VAL A 202 -21.06 -10.26 7.82
N GLN A 203 -21.06 -11.58 7.58
CA GLN A 203 -22.28 -12.38 7.49
C GLN A 203 -22.87 -12.72 8.86
N ASP A 204 -22.03 -12.95 9.87
CA ASP A 204 -22.47 -13.25 11.25
C ASP A 204 -21.59 -12.47 12.23
N ILE A 205 -22.05 -11.31 12.65
CA ILE A 205 -21.34 -10.40 13.55
C ILE A 205 -21.09 -10.98 14.96
N THR A 206 -21.70 -12.11 15.29
CA THR A 206 -21.42 -12.83 16.56
C THR A 206 -20.13 -13.65 16.47
N LYS A 207 -19.58 -13.84 15.27
CA LYS A 207 -18.36 -14.59 15.00
C LYS A 207 -17.21 -13.62 14.74
N SER A 208 -16.28 -13.58 15.67
CA SER A 208 -15.08 -12.78 15.58
C SER A 208 -13.85 -13.54 16.11
N ALA A 209 -12.66 -13.04 15.79
CA ALA A 209 -11.41 -13.51 16.35
C ALA A 209 -10.46 -12.33 16.60
N MET A 210 -9.59 -12.51 17.58
CA MET A 210 -8.61 -11.52 17.97
C MET A 210 -7.19 -12.02 17.65
N ALA A 211 -6.33 -11.08 17.25
CA ALA A 211 -4.88 -11.25 17.18
C ALA A 211 -4.23 -10.13 17.98
N THR A 212 -3.09 -10.40 18.60
CA THR A 212 -2.33 -9.37 19.33
C THR A 212 -1.14 -8.95 18.50
N VAL A 213 -0.92 -7.64 18.36
CA VAL A 213 0.31 -7.05 17.86
C VAL A 213 0.97 -6.29 19.01
N THR A 214 2.19 -6.67 19.35
CA THR A 214 2.98 -5.99 20.36
C THR A 214 3.73 -4.84 19.70
N VAL A 215 3.44 -3.62 20.12
CA VAL A 215 4.18 -2.43 19.71
C VAL A 215 5.26 -2.20 20.76
N GLN A 216 6.50 -2.44 20.39
CA GLN A 216 7.65 -2.19 21.24
C GLN A 216 8.58 -1.24 20.50
N PRO A 217 9.15 -0.23 21.17
CA PRO A 217 10.33 0.43 20.62
C PRO A 217 11.32 -0.68 20.26
N GLN A 218 11.93 -0.60 19.09
CA GLN A 218 13.10 -1.41 18.83
C GLN A 218 14.04 -1.15 20.01
N ALA A 219 14.49 -2.20 20.71
CA ALA A 219 15.46 -2.02 21.77
C ALA A 219 16.59 -1.20 21.14
N ALA A 220 16.82 0.02 21.68
CA ALA A 220 17.92 0.85 21.22
C ALA A 220 19.15 -0.05 21.35
N GLN A 221 19.70 -0.49 20.23
CA GLN A 221 21.05 -0.98 20.24
C GLN A 221 21.84 0.29 20.48
N SER A 222 22.42 0.44 21.67
CA SER A 222 23.34 1.52 21.95
C SER A 222 24.46 1.42 20.92
N ARG A 223 24.33 2.17 19.83
CA ARG A 223 25.29 2.16 18.72
C ARG A 223 26.01 3.47 18.68
N HIS A 224 27.31 3.39 18.50
CA HIS A 224 28.09 4.56 18.16
C HIS A 224 28.03 4.77 16.64
N ILE A 225 27.11 5.64 16.19
CA ILE A 225 26.95 5.96 14.77
C ILE A 225 27.79 7.17 14.44
N VAL A 226 28.68 7.03 13.46
CA VAL A 226 29.50 8.10 12.91
C VAL A 226 29.09 8.32 11.46
N MET A 227 28.74 9.56 11.09
CA MET A 227 28.40 9.92 9.73
C MET A 227 29.40 10.92 9.18
N VAL A 228 29.83 10.72 7.94
CA VAL A 228 30.61 11.64 7.14
C VAL A 228 29.89 11.85 5.82
N MET A 229 29.73 13.11 5.42
CA MET A 229 29.21 13.48 4.11
C MET A 229 30.38 13.94 3.24
N GLU A 230 30.58 13.26 2.11
CA GLU A 230 31.47 13.65 1.03
C GLU A 230 30.65 14.40 -0.04
N GLU A 231 31.33 15.09 -0.96
CA GLU A 231 30.70 16.07 -1.83
C GLU A 231 30.83 15.76 -3.32
N ASN A 232 29.77 16.12 -4.08
CA ASN A 232 29.75 16.33 -5.54
C ASN A 232 30.33 15.19 -6.40
N THR A 233 30.26 13.93 -5.93
CA THR A 233 30.90 12.84 -6.66
C THR A 233 29.91 11.72 -7.00
N SER A 234 29.69 11.51 -8.31
CA SER A 234 28.80 10.44 -8.80
C SER A 234 29.31 9.06 -8.43
N TYR A 235 28.42 8.11 -8.21
CA TYR A 235 28.67 6.71 -7.88
C TYR A 235 29.76 6.06 -8.74
N ALA A 236 29.69 6.26 -10.08
CA ALA A 236 30.65 5.68 -11.01
C ALA A 236 32.07 6.24 -10.86
N ASN A 237 32.23 7.42 -10.25
CA ASN A 237 33.50 8.06 -9.97
C ASN A 237 34.06 7.69 -8.59
N VAL A 238 33.30 6.98 -7.77
CA VAL A 238 33.69 6.50 -6.44
C VAL A 238 33.94 4.98 -6.47
N VAL A 239 32.93 4.22 -6.86
CA VAL A 239 32.95 2.76 -6.73
C VAL A 239 33.86 2.13 -7.77
N ARG A 240 34.85 1.36 -7.28
CA ARG A 240 35.91 0.77 -8.08
C ARG A 240 36.84 1.77 -8.81
N ASN A 241 36.83 3.03 -8.40
CA ASN A 241 37.69 4.07 -8.94
C ASN A 241 39.00 4.16 -8.14
N SER A 242 40.12 4.22 -8.83
CA SER A 242 41.45 4.28 -8.23
C SER A 242 41.75 5.60 -7.50
N ALA A 243 40.88 6.60 -7.63
CA ALA A 243 40.97 7.85 -6.87
C ALA A 243 40.49 7.70 -5.43
N TRP A 244 39.71 6.63 -5.11
CA TRP A 244 39.18 6.33 -3.83
C TRP A 244 39.61 4.95 -3.29
N PRO A 245 40.95 4.67 -3.16
CA PRO A 245 41.42 3.35 -2.80
C PRO A 245 40.98 2.92 -1.39
N ASN A 246 40.98 3.83 -0.41
CA ASN A 246 40.60 3.53 0.98
C ASN A 246 39.10 3.34 1.13
N LEU A 247 38.27 4.20 0.52
CA LEU A 247 36.82 4.05 0.53
C LEU A 247 36.39 2.75 -0.17
N ASN A 248 37.03 2.38 -1.28
CA ASN A 248 36.78 1.09 -1.91
C ASN A 248 37.21 -0.10 -1.04
N GLN A 249 38.17 0.08 -0.13
CA GLN A 249 38.49 -0.94 0.87
C GLN A 249 37.40 -1.02 1.96
N LEU A 250 36.81 0.12 2.37
CA LEU A 250 35.63 0.12 3.24
C LEU A 250 34.45 -0.58 2.58
N ILE A 251 34.18 -0.32 1.30
CA ILE A 251 33.15 -1.03 0.53
C ILE A 251 33.39 -2.56 0.52
N ALA A 252 34.61 -3.00 0.32
CA ALA A 252 34.95 -4.43 0.29
C ALA A 252 34.77 -5.12 1.66
N ASN A 253 34.97 -4.39 2.75
CA ASN A 253 34.92 -4.90 4.12
C ASN A 253 33.63 -4.49 4.88
N GLY A 254 32.74 -3.77 4.24
CA GLY A 254 31.49 -3.29 4.79
C GLY A 254 30.30 -3.60 3.87
N ALA A 255 29.39 -2.65 3.75
CA ALA A 255 28.21 -2.78 2.88
C ALA A 255 28.03 -1.56 1.97
N LEU A 256 27.58 -1.80 0.74
CA LEU A 256 27.39 -0.79 -0.30
C LEU A 256 25.94 -0.77 -0.78
N ALA A 257 25.29 0.41 -0.72
CA ALA A 257 24.05 0.67 -1.41
C ALA A 257 24.33 0.98 -2.88
N THR A 258 23.77 0.17 -3.79
CA THR A 258 23.98 0.31 -5.24
C THR A 258 22.83 1.04 -5.93
N ASN A 259 21.72 1.27 -5.23
CA ASN A 259 20.55 1.97 -5.73
C ASN A 259 20.22 3.15 -4.80
N TYR A 260 21.25 4.01 -4.58
CA TYR A 260 21.18 5.16 -3.70
C TYR A 260 21.35 6.47 -4.48
N TYR A 261 20.44 7.42 -4.26
CA TYR A 261 20.39 8.66 -5.02
C TYR A 261 20.25 9.87 -4.10
N ALA A 262 20.90 10.95 -4.47
CA ALA A 262 20.68 12.25 -3.85
C ALA A 262 19.31 12.82 -4.23
N ASN A 263 18.81 13.77 -3.40
CA ASN A 263 17.46 14.31 -3.54
C ASN A 263 17.38 15.55 -4.43
N SER A 264 18.45 16.34 -4.50
CA SER A 264 18.44 17.63 -5.20
C SER A 264 19.81 18.09 -5.62
N HIS A 265 19.85 19.12 -6.45
CA HIS A 265 20.94 20.07 -6.61
C HIS A 265 20.44 21.47 -6.22
N PRO A 266 21.30 22.32 -5.62
CA PRO A 266 22.62 22.03 -5.09
C PRO A 266 22.60 21.40 -3.69
N SER A 267 23.79 21.23 -3.11
CA SER A 267 24.14 20.49 -1.90
C SER A 267 23.20 20.66 -0.70
N ILE A 268 22.89 21.91 -0.30
CA ILE A 268 22.19 22.23 0.97
C ILE A 268 20.86 21.49 1.16
N GLY A 269 20.12 21.21 0.06
CA GLY A 269 18.87 20.48 0.10
C GLY A 269 19.05 19.04 0.62
N ASN A 270 20.15 18.40 0.25
CA ASN A 270 20.48 17.03 0.64
C ASN A 270 20.84 16.94 2.12
N TYR A 271 21.57 17.91 2.64
CA TYR A 271 21.90 18.02 4.06
C TYR A 271 20.63 18.18 4.92
N PHE A 272 19.65 18.95 4.45
CA PHE A 272 18.37 19.06 5.14
C PHE A 272 17.52 17.79 5.01
N MET A 273 17.53 17.12 3.88
CA MET A 273 16.88 15.81 3.74
C MET A 273 17.42 14.79 4.75
N LEU A 274 18.74 14.78 4.98
CA LEU A 274 19.41 13.90 5.94
C LEU A 274 19.07 14.20 7.40
N THR A 275 18.63 15.42 7.72
CA THR A 275 18.39 15.83 9.11
C THR A 275 16.93 16.10 9.44
N THR A 276 16.11 16.46 8.45
CA THR A 276 14.71 16.87 8.65
C THR A 276 13.73 16.07 7.79
N GLY A 277 14.23 15.29 6.81
CA GLY A 277 13.37 14.66 5.80
C GLY A 277 12.66 15.66 4.90
N GLN A 278 13.18 16.88 4.72
CA GLN A 278 12.55 17.94 3.93
C GLN A 278 13.59 18.72 3.12
N LEU A 279 13.24 19.09 1.89
CA LEU A 279 13.99 20.06 1.09
C LEU A 279 13.61 21.48 1.55
N LEU A 280 14.30 22.02 2.57
CA LEU A 280 13.96 23.33 3.14
C LEU A 280 14.35 24.49 2.23
N THR A 281 15.45 24.37 1.51
CA THR A 281 15.96 25.34 0.54
C THR A 281 16.90 24.66 -0.45
N THR A 282 17.08 25.30 -1.61
CA THR A 282 18.11 25.02 -2.60
C THR A 282 19.05 26.21 -2.80
N ASP A 283 19.06 27.16 -1.87
CA ASP A 283 19.98 28.30 -1.88
C ASP A 283 21.19 27.99 -0.97
N ASP A 284 22.31 27.61 -1.58
CA ASP A 284 23.57 27.29 -0.89
C ASP A 284 24.17 28.45 -0.09
N ASN A 285 23.67 29.67 -0.31
CA ASN A 285 24.07 30.83 0.47
C ASN A 285 23.12 31.10 1.65
N SER A 286 22.10 30.26 1.83
CA SER A 286 21.15 30.43 2.94
C SER A 286 21.84 30.32 4.28
N THR A 287 21.51 31.26 5.18
CA THR A 287 21.89 31.23 6.59
C THR A 287 20.65 31.22 7.49
N VAL A 288 19.50 30.86 6.93
CA VAL A 288 18.22 30.80 7.63
C VAL A 288 18.27 29.73 8.71
N VAL A 289 17.86 30.09 9.92
CA VAL A 289 17.66 29.13 11.02
C VAL A 289 16.23 28.60 10.95
N TRP A 290 16.11 27.26 10.81
CA TRP A 290 14.85 26.59 10.57
C TRP A 290 14.27 25.99 11.85
N ASN A 291 12.98 26.28 12.12
CA ASN A 291 12.24 25.65 13.22
C ASN A 291 11.28 24.60 12.64
N VAL A 292 11.82 23.45 12.30
CA VAL A 292 11.10 22.29 11.78
C VAL A 292 11.43 21.06 12.62
N ASP A 293 10.65 20.01 12.48
CA ASP A 293 10.98 18.72 13.09
C ASP A 293 12.26 18.14 12.49
N ASN A 294 13.15 17.58 13.33
CA ASN A 294 14.49 17.17 12.94
C ASN A 294 15.11 16.17 13.91
N ILE A 295 16.13 15.44 13.48
CA ILE A 295 16.80 14.41 14.29
C ILE A 295 17.42 14.96 15.58
N ALA A 296 17.98 16.19 15.58
CA ALA A 296 18.56 16.78 16.80
C ALA A 296 17.49 17.01 17.88
N ARG A 297 16.29 17.46 17.48
CA ARG A 297 15.14 17.59 18.39
C ARG A 297 14.79 16.26 19.05
N HIS A 298 14.74 15.18 18.26
CA HIS A 298 14.45 13.85 18.78
C HIS A 298 15.54 13.33 19.72
N MET A 299 16.82 13.52 19.37
CA MET A 299 17.94 13.15 20.24
C MET A 299 17.92 13.92 21.56
N LEU A 300 17.68 15.24 21.52
CA LEU A 300 17.55 16.08 22.72
C LEU A 300 16.39 15.63 23.61
N ALA A 301 15.23 15.35 23.02
CA ALA A 301 14.05 14.88 23.75
C ALA A 301 14.26 13.50 24.40
N ALA A 302 15.04 12.63 23.75
CA ALA A 302 15.39 11.30 24.24
C ALA A 302 16.61 11.27 25.15
N ASN A 303 17.31 12.39 25.35
CA ASN A 303 18.59 12.49 26.05
C ASN A 303 19.69 11.60 25.44
N ILE A 304 19.69 11.42 24.13
CA ILE A 304 20.74 10.70 23.40
C ILE A 304 21.94 11.64 23.21
N PRO A 305 23.15 11.28 23.68
CA PRO A 305 24.34 12.07 23.45
C PRO A 305 24.69 12.15 21.97
N PHE A 306 24.91 13.35 21.45
CA PHE A 306 25.39 13.56 20.09
C PHE A 306 26.36 14.72 19.98
N ARG A 307 27.24 14.66 18.98
CA ARG A 307 28.18 15.73 18.64
C ARG A 307 28.32 15.90 17.13
N ILE A 308 28.50 17.14 16.75
CA ILE A 308 28.85 17.55 15.40
C ILE A 308 30.29 18.04 15.46
N TYR A 309 31.21 17.33 14.82
CA TYR A 309 32.61 17.66 14.79
C TYR A 309 32.92 18.36 13.46
N ALA A 310 33.17 19.66 13.50
CA ALA A 310 33.38 20.46 12.30
C ALA A 310 34.84 20.83 12.13
N GLU A 311 35.39 20.59 10.96
CA GLU A 311 36.72 21.05 10.58
C GLU A 311 36.68 22.54 10.22
N GLY A 312 37.80 23.23 10.36
CA GLY A 312 37.90 24.67 10.05
C GLY A 312 37.30 25.63 11.11
N ILE A 313 36.72 25.11 12.21
CA ILE A 313 36.28 25.92 13.33
C ILE A 313 37.27 25.75 14.52
N SER A 314 37.52 26.84 15.28
CA SER A 314 38.43 26.80 16.42
C SER A 314 37.71 26.72 17.77
N ASN A 315 36.45 27.15 17.85
CA ASN A 315 35.61 27.15 19.04
C ASN A 315 34.19 26.83 18.59
N GLY A 316 33.45 26.04 19.30
CA GLY A 316 32.03 25.70 19.20
C GLY A 316 31.21 26.23 18.00
N TYR A 317 29.96 26.55 18.23
CA TYR A 317 29.03 26.98 17.20
C TYR A 317 29.47 28.21 16.40
N VAL A 318 29.39 28.11 15.07
CA VAL A 318 29.60 29.22 14.12
C VAL A 318 28.36 29.35 13.22
N GLY A 319 27.73 30.51 13.22
CA GLY A 319 26.48 30.81 12.49
C GLY A 319 26.69 31.24 11.05
N GLY A 320 27.82 30.92 10.43
CA GLY A 320 28.15 31.27 9.05
C GLY A 320 29.43 30.59 8.58
N ASN A 321 29.86 30.90 7.35
CA ASN A 321 31.10 30.35 6.79
C ASN A 321 32.32 30.94 7.46
N THR A 322 33.37 30.13 7.68
CA THR A 322 34.65 30.60 8.19
C THR A 322 35.80 29.77 7.61
N GLY A 323 36.78 30.46 6.97
CA GLY A 323 37.88 29.77 6.29
C GLY A 323 37.36 28.74 5.28
N LEU A 324 37.71 27.48 5.47
CA LEU A 324 37.27 26.35 4.64
C LEU A 324 36.00 25.68 5.17
N TYR A 325 35.49 26.04 6.34
CA TYR A 325 34.21 25.57 6.86
C TYR A 325 33.05 26.28 6.16
N LEU A 326 32.12 25.53 5.61
CA LEU A 326 30.88 26.04 5.05
C LEU A 326 29.68 25.60 5.92
N ILE A 327 28.86 26.55 6.37
CA ILE A 327 27.71 26.27 7.22
C ILE A 327 26.67 25.37 6.51
N ARG A 328 26.56 25.44 5.18
CA ARG A 328 25.64 24.59 4.41
C ARG A 328 25.96 23.10 4.51
N HIS A 329 27.21 22.71 4.82
CA HIS A 329 27.61 21.33 5.09
C HIS A 329 27.35 20.90 6.54
N ASN A 330 26.90 21.83 7.37
CA ASN A 330 26.51 21.59 8.76
C ASN A 330 25.04 21.96 9.00
N PRO A 331 24.08 21.13 8.57
CA PRO A 331 22.65 21.42 8.71
C PRO A 331 22.23 21.62 10.16
N PHE A 332 22.90 20.97 11.13
CA PHE A 332 22.64 21.10 12.56
C PHE A 332 22.85 22.52 13.05
N ALA A 333 23.82 23.24 12.50
CA ALA A 333 24.09 24.66 12.82
C ALA A 333 22.97 25.61 12.34
N MET A 334 22.05 25.12 11.48
CA MET A 334 20.94 25.88 10.92
C MET A 334 19.57 25.44 11.47
N LEU A 335 19.54 24.50 12.43
CA LEU A 335 18.33 24.08 13.12
C LEU A 335 18.14 24.86 14.42
N SER A 336 16.92 25.35 14.65
CA SER A 336 16.60 26.25 15.81
C SER A 336 16.87 25.59 17.16
N ASP A 337 16.75 24.27 17.25
CA ASP A 337 17.02 23.51 18.49
C ASP A 337 18.47 23.67 18.95
N ILE A 338 19.39 23.94 18.03
CA ILE A 338 20.81 24.17 18.26
C ILE A 338 21.12 25.66 18.10
N ALA A 339 20.87 26.23 16.91
CA ALA A 339 21.29 27.60 16.56
C ALA A 339 20.69 28.67 17.47
N SER A 340 19.46 28.47 17.96
CA SER A 340 18.78 29.42 18.85
C SER A 340 19.01 29.14 20.34
N ASN A 341 19.80 28.11 20.68
CA ASN A 341 20.10 27.72 22.05
C ASN A 341 21.62 27.60 22.28
N PRO A 342 22.30 28.67 22.74
CA PRO A 342 23.74 28.66 22.92
C PRO A 342 24.27 27.56 23.87
N ALA A 343 23.47 27.15 24.86
CA ALA A 343 23.87 26.08 25.78
C ALA A 343 23.92 24.74 25.04
N VAL A 344 22.92 24.44 24.20
CA VAL A 344 22.91 23.24 23.36
C VAL A 344 23.99 23.31 22.28
N ALA A 345 24.13 24.43 21.59
CA ALA A 345 25.13 24.63 20.55
C ALA A 345 26.57 24.35 21.05
N ASN A 346 26.91 24.90 22.24
CA ASN A 346 28.23 24.71 22.87
C ASN A 346 28.46 23.26 23.36
N GLN A 347 27.40 22.49 23.59
CA GLN A 347 27.50 21.08 23.98
C GLN A 347 27.57 20.14 22.82
N THR A 348 27.06 20.55 21.64
CA THR A 348 26.85 19.66 20.49
C THR A 348 27.77 19.95 19.32
N ILE A 349 28.17 21.22 19.07
CA ILE A 349 29.06 21.56 17.95
C ILE A 349 30.48 21.81 18.50
N TRP A 350 31.42 21.03 18.00
CA TRP A 350 32.80 21.00 18.45
C TRP A 350 33.80 21.12 17.29
N PRO A 351 35.00 21.69 17.49
CA PRO A 351 36.08 21.55 16.52
C PRO A 351 36.41 20.09 16.27
N PHE A 352 36.72 19.73 15.02
CA PHE A 352 37.00 18.33 14.65
C PHE A 352 38.15 17.71 15.47
N THR A 353 39.09 18.51 15.98
CA THR A 353 40.17 18.04 16.88
C THR A 353 39.63 17.34 18.14
N GLN A 354 38.39 17.65 18.55
CA GLN A 354 37.75 17.00 19.71
C GLN A 354 37.40 15.53 19.42
N PHE A 355 37.16 15.18 18.16
CA PHE A 355 36.83 13.80 17.77
C PHE A 355 37.94 12.81 18.20
N ALA A 356 39.19 13.13 17.91
CA ALA A 356 40.32 12.31 18.36
C ALA A 356 40.45 12.23 19.88
N THR A 357 40.14 13.32 20.59
CA THR A 357 40.12 13.36 22.04
C THR A 357 39.03 12.47 22.62
N ASP A 358 37.81 12.51 22.05
CA ASP A 358 36.69 11.69 22.51
C ASP A 358 36.95 10.20 22.28
N LEU A 359 37.54 9.85 21.14
CA LEU A 359 37.94 8.48 20.86
C LEU A 359 38.99 7.97 21.84
N ALA A 360 40.03 8.79 22.11
CA ALA A 360 41.11 8.43 23.03
C ALA A 360 40.61 8.27 24.50
N ASN A 361 39.60 9.03 24.91
CA ASN A 361 39.00 8.99 26.22
C ASN A 361 37.85 7.98 26.35
N GLY A 362 37.42 7.34 25.27
CA GLY A 362 36.23 6.44 25.25
C GLY A 362 34.93 7.20 25.52
N THR A 363 34.84 8.48 25.10
CA THR A 363 33.67 9.35 25.27
C THR A 363 33.01 9.72 23.95
N LEU A 364 33.19 8.90 22.92
CA LEU A 364 32.47 9.03 21.66
C LEU A 364 30.96 8.98 21.96
N PRO A 365 30.15 9.97 21.49
CA PRO A 365 28.71 9.93 21.73
C PRO A 365 28.01 8.90 20.86
N GLU A 366 26.75 8.58 21.18
CA GLU A 366 25.94 7.63 20.42
C GLU A 366 25.74 8.06 18.96
N PHE A 367 25.68 9.38 18.70
CA PHE A 367 25.66 9.90 17.35
C PHE A 367 26.72 10.98 17.14
N SER A 368 27.53 10.81 16.10
CA SER A 368 28.58 11.72 15.67
C SER A 368 28.37 12.10 14.21
N TYR A 369 28.26 13.40 13.94
CA TYR A 369 28.25 13.91 12.58
C TYR A 369 29.55 14.67 12.31
N ILE A 370 30.29 14.26 11.30
CA ILE A 370 31.58 14.87 10.93
C ILE A 370 31.36 15.75 9.72
N VAL A 371 31.79 17.01 9.84
CA VAL A 371 31.77 18.01 8.77
C VAL A 371 33.22 18.27 8.37
N PRO A 372 33.72 17.65 7.29
CA PRO A 372 35.04 17.97 6.75
C PRO A 372 35.06 19.42 6.26
N ASP A 373 36.25 19.99 6.04
CA ASP A 373 36.36 21.22 5.29
C ASP A 373 36.26 20.97 3.77
N VAL A 374 36.03 22.03 2.99
CA VAL A 374 35.75 21.90 1.54
C VAL A 374 36.89 21.33 0.70
N ASN A 375 38.08 21.18 1.23
CA ASN A 375 39.16 20.50 0.56
C ASN A 375 39.18 18.99 0.89
N ASP A 376 38.71 18.64 2.06
CA ASP A 376 38.78 17.31 2.62
C ASP A 376 37.49 16.49 2.40
N ASP A 377 36.42 17.14 1.87
CA ASP A 377 35.14 16.48 1.43
C ASP A 377 35.04 16.28 -0.09
N ALA A 378 36.09 16.55 -0.87
CA ALA A 378 36.14 16.54 -2.32
C ALA A 378 35.43 17.71 -3.03
N HIS A 379 34.83 18.68 -2.32
CA HIS A 379 34.18 19.84 -2.94
C HIS A 379 35.17 20.72 -3.73
N ASN A 380 36.24 21.18 -3.07
CA ASN A 380 37.32 21.96 -3.69
C ASN A 380 38.60 21.14 -3.82
N GLY A 381 38.77 20.11 -2.98
CA GLY A 381 39.92 19.22 -3.01
C GLY A 381 39.84 18.15 -4.09
N THR A 382 40.87 17.31 -4.14
CA THR A 382 40.81 16.13 -5.03
C THR A 382 40.17 14.94 -4.35
N PRO A 383 39.56 14.00 -5.10
CA PRO A 383 39.12 12.73 -4.57
C PRO A 383 40.15 11.98 -3.74
N GLN A 384 41.43 12.02 -4.17
CA GLN A 384 42.53 11.39 -3.43
C GLN A 384 42.82 12.06 -2.10
N GLN A 385 42.63 13.40 -1.99
CA GLN A 385 42.77 14.13 -0.74
C GLN A 385 41.67 13.73 0.23
N ALA A 386 40.41 13.75 -0.19
CA ALA A 386 39.26 13.35 0.60
C ALA A 386 39.38 11.89 1.08
N ASP A 387 39.71 10.96 0.17
CA ASP A 387 39.93 9.55 0.50
C ASP A 387 41.04 9.34 1.54
N SER A 388 42.17 10.08 1.41
CA SER A 388 43.27 10.03 2.38
C SER A 388 42.90 10.65 3.72
N TRP A 389 42.15 11.75 3.71
CA TRP A 389 41.65 12.41 4.92
C TRP A 389 40.67 11.48 5.65
N LEU A 390 39.66 10.94 4.97
CA LEU A 390 38.72 9.97 5.53
C LEU A 390 39.45 8.80 6.20
N GLN A 391 40.45 8.21 5.51
CA GLN A 391 41.22 7.10 6.03
C GLN A 391 42.02 7.50 7.28
N THR A 392 42.76 8.60 7.24
CA THR A 392 43.73 8.94 8.27
C THR A 392 43.12 9.66 9.46
N LYS A 393 42.05 10.43 9.24
CA LYS A 393 41.42 11.27 10.27
C LYS A 393 40.16 10.63 10.88
N VAL A 394 39.51 9.70 10.17
CA VAL A 394 38.28 9.08 10.65
C VAL A 394 38.47 7.57 10.82
N VAL A 395 38.76 6.82 9.76
CA VAL A 395 38.75 5.35 9.76
C VAL A 395 39.80 4.76 10.69
N ILE A 396 41.07 5.21 10.59
CA ILE A 396 42.14 4.72 11.47
C ILE A 396 41.87 5.03 12.94
N PRO A 397 41.48 6.25 13.35
CA PRO A 397 41.08 6.52 14.73
C PRO A 397 39.91 5.67 15.22
N LEU A 398 38.87 5.49 14.39
CA LEU A 398 37.73 4.62 14.72
C LEU A 398 38.16 3.16 14.93
N SER A 399 39.00 2.62 14.02
CA SER A 399 39.50 1.24 14.10
C SER A 399 40.23 0.94 15.40
N ASN A 400 40.80 1.94 16.03
CA ASN A 400 41.53 1.83 17.30
C ASN A 400 40.64 2.07 18.54
N SER A 401 39.34 2.38 18.34
CA SER A 401 38.39 2.61 19.43
C SER A 401 37.66 1.33 19.85
N PRO A 402 37.24 1.22 21.10
CA PRO A 402 36.45 0.05 21.57
C PRO A 402 35.14 -0.14 20.81
N ALA A 403 34.45 0.92 20.40
CA ALA A 403 33.19 0.86 19.68
C ALA A 403 33.34 0.17 18.31
N PHE A 404 34.50 0.30 17.67
CA PHE A 404 34.80 -0.27 16.36
C PHE A 404 35.69 -1.50 16.39
N ALA A 405 36.06 -1.97 17.57
CA ALA A 405 36.76 -3.25 17.75
C ALA A 405 35.83 -4.46 17.44
N PRO A 406 36.38 -5.65 17.16
CA PRO A 406 35.55 -6.85 17.02
C PRO A 406 34.61 -7.07 18.21
N GLY A 407 33.30 -7.17 17.95
CA GLY A 407 32.28 -7.27 18.99
C GLY A 407 31.81 -5.92 19.54
N GLY A 408 32.32 -4.82 19.02
CA GLY A 408 31.80 -3.49 19.30
C GLY A 408 30.47 -3.22 18.59
N ASP A 409 29.96 -2.01 18.74
CA ASP A 409 28.65 -1.56 18.25
C ASP A 409 28.75 -0.42 17.21
N GLY A 410 29.97 -0.07 16.80
CA GLY A 410 30.26 1.05 15.92
C GLY A 410 29.73 0.88 14.49
N LEU A 411 29.16 1.93 13.96
CA LEU A 411 28.69 2.06 12.58
C LEU A 411 29.21 3.35 11.97
N LEU A 412 30.05 3.26 10.95
CA LEU A 412 30.41 4.38 10.10
C LEU A 412 29.52 4.37 8.87
N ILE A 413 28.90 5.51 8.55
CA ILE A 413 28.16 5.77 7.32
C ILE A 413 28.92 6.85 6.55
N VAL A 414 29.38 6.54 5.36
CA VAL A 414 29.96 7.51 4.42
C VAL A 414 28.97 7.69 3.28
N ASP A 415 28.44 8.88 3.17
CA ASP A 415 27.41 9.26 2.19
C ASP A 415 27.95 10.40 1.32
N PHE A 416 27.39 10.56 0.13
CA PHE A 416 27.70 11.67 -0.78
C PHE A 416 26.46 12.52 -0.95
N ASP A 417 26.59 13.83 -0.82
CA ASP A 417 25.47 14.77 -0.85
C ASP A 417 24.74 14.81 -2.18
N GLU A 418 25.52 14.92 -3.28
CA GLU A 418 25.00 14.91 -4.65
C GLU A 418 26.01 14.36 -5.65
N ALA A 419 25.52 13.96 -6.83
CA ALA A 419 26.34 13.58 -7.94
C ALA A 419 26.84 14.83 -8.70
N ALA A 420 27.62 14.61 -9.77
CA ALA A 420 27.92 15.70 -10.69
C ALA A 420 26.64 16.36 -11.19
N THR A 421 26.62 17.69 -11.32
CA THR A 421 25.42 18.50 -11.66
C THR A 421 24.72 18.10 -12.97
N SER A 422 25.39 17.34 -13.83
CA SER A 422 24.79 16.77 -15.05
C SER A 422 23.93 15.54 -14.82
N ASP A 423 24.03 14.89 -13.65
CA ASP A 423 23.20 13.75 -13.26
C ASP A 423 22.08 14.23 -12.31
N THR A 424 20.88 14.37 -12.84
CA THR A 424 19.69 14.77 -12.11
C THR A 424 18.74 13.61 -11.82
N THR A 425 19.22 12.37 -11.97
CA THR A 425 18.43 11.17 -11.70
C THR A 425 17.93 11.19 -10.25
N HIS A 426 16.62 11.01 -10.06
CA HIS A 426 15.95 11.11 -8.75
C HIS A 426 16.16 12.43 -7.98
N GLY A 427 16.59 13.48 -8.68
CA GLY A 427 16.75 14.84 -8.15
C GLY A 427 18.23 15.29 -8.07
N GLY A 428 19.08 14.56 -7.37
CA GLY A 428 20.50 14.91 -7.17
C GLY A 428 21.51 13.90 -7.72
N GLY A 429 21.05 12.90 -8.49
CA GLY A 429 21.89 11.93 -9.19
C GLY A 429 22.29 10.71 -8.36
N HIS A 430 22.97 9.77 -9.01
CA HIS A 430 23.40 8.50 -8.42
C HIS A 430 24.68 8.68 -7.63
N VAL A 431 24.63 8.42 -6.32
CA VAL A 431 25.75 8.58 -5.37
C VAL A 431 26.03 7.30 -4.59
N ALA A 432 27.20 7.22 -3.94
CA ALA A 432 27.55 6.09 -3.09
C ALA A 432 27.09 6.32 -1.65
N CYS A 433 26.57 5.27 -0.99
CA CYS A 433 26.38 5.24 0.45
C CYS A 433 26.98 3.95 0.98
N VAL A 434 27.93 4.06 1.91
CA VAL A 434 28.77 2.98 2.42
C VAL A 434 28.59 2.83 3.92
N PHE A 435 28.40 1.61 4.37
CA PHE A 435 28.28 1.23 5.78
C PHE A 435 29.50 0.41 6.18
N TRP A 436 30.18 0.79 7.26
CA TRP A 436 31.37 0.09 7.74
C TRP A 436 31.42 0.06 9.27
N GLY A 437 32.05 -0.99 9.80
CA GLY A 437 32.22 -1.23 11.26
C GLY A 437 31.54 -2.51 11.72
N PRO A 438 31.65 -2.85 13.00
CA PRO A 438 31.08 -4.08 13.57
C PRO A 438 29.58 -4.21 13.35
N ALA A 439 28.86 -3.08 13.29
CA ALA A 439 27.42 -3.06 13.07
C ALA A 439 27.01 -3.19 11.61
N ALA A 440 27.92 -3.05 10.65
CA ALA A 440 27.67 -3.20 9.23
C ALA A 440 27.85 -4.66 8.78
N LYS A 441 27.08 -5.08 7.77
CA LYS A 441 27.34 -6.38 7.11
C LYS A 441 28.64 -6.33 6.34
N THR A 442 29.48 -7.32 6.54
CA THR A 442 30.77 -7.41 5.86
C THR A 442 30.61 -7.96 4.44
N GLY A 443 31.20 -7.26 3.46
CA GLY A 443 31.20 -7.68 2.04
C GLY A 443 29.82 -7.72 1.41
N TYR A 444 28.84 -6.96 1.94
CA TYR A 444 27.48 -6.93 1.42
C TYR A 444 27.37 -5.85 0.33
N THR A 445 26.82 -6.25 -0.79
CA THR A 445 26.41 -5.31 -1.86
C THR A 445 24.91 -5.46 -2.05
N GLN A 446 24.20 -4.36 -2.09
CA GLN A 446 22.75 -4.36 -2.29
C GLN A 446 22.34 -5.20 -3.49
N THR A 447 21.39 -6.11 -3.27
CA THR A 447 20.79 -6.95 -4.32
C THR A 447 19.30 -6.67 -4.51
N SER A 448 18.70 -5.93 -3.58
CA SER A 448 17.31 -5.49 -3.66
C SER A 448 17.16 -4.40 -4.73
N SER A 449 15.95 -4.26 -5.30
CA SER A 449 15.60 -3.15 -6.18
C SER A 449 15.11 -1.91 -5.42
N THR A 450 15.20 -1.91 -4.09
CA THR A 450 14.75 -0.80 -3.25
C THR A 450 15.58 0.44 -3.57
N LEU A 451 14.90 1.53 -3.90
CA LEU A 451 15.52 2.84 -4.07
C LEU A 451 15.71 3.50 -2.71
N TYR A 452 16.91 3.95 -2.44
CA TYR A 452 17.27 4.69 -1.23
C TYR A 452 17.71 6.12 -1.57
N GLN A 453 17.48 7.03 -0.64
CA GLN A 453 17.90 8.42 -0.70
C GLN A 453 18.24 8.91 0.73
N HIS A 454 18.67 10.16 0.91
CA HIS A 454 19.09 10.69 2.23
C HIS A 454 18.04 10.55 3.34
N GLN A 455 16.75 10.64 3.02
CA GLN A 455 15.69 10.36 3.98
C GLN A 455 15.65 8.90 4.44
N SER A 456 16.15 7.96 3.63
CA SER A 456 16.31 6.56 4.03
C SER A 456 17.45 6.38 5.02
N THR A 457 18.55 7.12 4.83
CA THR A 457 19.67 7.18 5.79
C THR A 457 19.19 7.78 7.11
N LEU A 458 18.46 8.90 7.08
CA LEU A 458 17.84 9.50 8.27
C LEU A 458 16.94 8.51 9.01
N HIS A 459 16.03 7.82 8.30
CA HIS A 459 15.16 6.80 8.90
C HIS A 459 15.99 5.73 9.60
N THR A 460 17.02 5.21 8.91
CA THR A 460 17.89 4.15 9.42
C THR A 460 18.66 4.58 10.67
N VAL A 461 19.24 5.77 10.66
CA VAL A 461 19.94 6.33 11.83
C VAL A 461 18.99 6.47 13.01
N MET A 462 17.77 6.94 12.80
CA MET A 462 16.78 7.06 13.87
C MET A 462 16.34 5.71 14.40
N ASP A 463 16.14 4.71 13.53
CA ASP A 463 15.85 3.33 13.94
C ASP A 463 16.96 2.76 14.84
N GLU A 464 18.23 2.93 14.42
CA GLU A 464 19.39 2.43 15.17
C GLU A 464 19.62 3.14 16.50
N LEU A 465 19.21 4.40 16.61
CA LEU A 465 19.19 5.17 17.86
C LEU A 465 17.93 4.92 18.71
N GLY A 466 17.00 4.09 18.24
CA GLY A 466 15.74 3.84 18.94
C GLY A 466 14.79 5.03 18.99
N LEU A 467 14.93 5.97 18.06
CA LEU A 467 14.11 7.18 17.96
C LEU A 467 12.88 6.92 17.11
N PRO A 468 11.67 7.03 17.66
CA PRO A 468 10.44 6.83 16.90
C PRO A 468 10.10 8.06 16.04
N ASN A 469 9.24 7.83 15.02
CA ASN A 469 8.63 8.88 14.19
C ASN A 469 9.66 9.76 13.46
N PRO A 470 10.40 9.22 12.49
CA PRO A 470 11.32 10.03 11.69
C PRO A 470 10.63 11.25 11.08
N PRO A 471 11.31 12.43 11.02
CA PRO A 471 10.70 13.65 10.54
C PRO A 471 10.46 13.67 9.04
N GLY A 472 9.51 14.48 8.58
CA GLY A 472 9.22 14.72 7.17
C GLY A 472 8.92 13.45 6.39
N VAL A 473 9.44 13.35 5.16
CA VAL A 473 9.25 12.16 4.32
C VAL A 473 10.07 10.96 4.77
N ALA A 474 10.99 11.11 5.71
CA ALA A 474 11.72 10.00 6.30
C ALA A 474 10.79 9.02 7.03
N ALA A 475 9.66 9.48 7.55
CA ALA A 475 8.64 8.63 8.18
C ALA A 475 8.12 7.49 7.28
N SER A 476 8.13 7.69 5.97
CA SER A 476 7.68 6.69 4.97
C SER A 476 8.79 6.14 4.08
N ALA A 477 10.03 6.62 4.29
CA ALA A 477 11.18 6.15 3.53
C ALA A 477 11.54 4.71 3.92
N PRO A 478 12.06 3.88 2.99
CA PRO A 478 12.54 2.56 3.34
C PRO A 478 13.76 2.66 4.26
N SER A 479 13.75 1.92 5.38
CA SER A 479 14.94 1.75 6.24
C SER A 479 15.99 0.92 5.53
N MET A 480 17.26 1.28 5.70
CA MET A 480 18.42 0.60 5.12
C MET A 480 18.95 -0.53 6.02
N SER A 481 18.10 -1.12 6.85
CA SER A 481 18.48 -2.19 7.77
C SER A 481 19.05 -3.44 7.08
N GLU A 482 18.86 -3.59 5.76
CA GLU A 482 19.47 -4.67 4.97
C GLU A 482 21.02 -4.61 4.95
N PHE A 483 21.62 -3.44 5.24
CA PHE A 483 23.07 -3.24 5.27
C PHE A 483 23.69 -3.52 6.65
N LEU A 484 22.88 -3.76 7.68
CA LEU A 484 23.30 -3.84 9.06
C LEU A 484 23.31 -5.29 9.57
N GLN A 485 24.19 -5.58 10.55
CA GLN A 485 24.16 -6.80 11.33
C GLN A 485 22.90 -6.78 12.22
N LYS A 486 22.25 -7.97 12.34
CA LYS A 486 21.08 -8.16 13.21
C LYS A 486 21.51 -8.65 14.57
#